data_b9d41047097b45e7ec58a0cfc6c6e8c3
#
_entry.id   b9d41047097b45e7ec58a0cfc6c6e8c3
#
_cell.length_a   1.000
_cell.length_b   1.000
_cell.length_c   1.000
_cell.angle_alpha   90.00
_cell.angle_beta   90.00
_cell.angle_gamma   90.00
#
_symmetry.space_group_name_H-M   'P 1'
#
loop_
_entity.id
_entity.type
_entity.pdbx_description
1 polymer ?
#
loop_
_entity_poly.entity_id
_entity_poly.type
_entity_poly.pdbx_seq_one_letter_code
_entity_poly.pdbx_strand_id
1 'polypeptide(L)'
;MATFHINRSGTNLGTFSEDEVRDGLRSGKFVGTDLGWREGMATWQALAQISEFAQETGPGAASPPPQFAGGAVIPEATVVPRSGLPWDDRQQKGFFTAFIETLQIVLTRPAEAFTVMKREGGFGEPLIYAVVGGSVGAIVSFLFSLLFHSFGMFTNQRNPLGAMAGMGIGSIGFIILAPLAIVIVLFIVAGIVHLCLMIVGGANQSFETTFRVLAFTQGSTGVLQLIPVCGGVIAAVWGIVVNCIGLARAHETDTGRAVLAVVVALVICCGGPIILMMVVGFGAWGFAHH
;
A
#
# COMPACT_ATOMS: atom_id res chain seq x y z
N MET A 1 -3.55 36.31 -40.75
CA MET A 1 -2.68 35.12 -40.83
C MET A 1 -2.83 34.35 -39.52
N ALA A 2 -3.09 33.06 -39.56
CA ALA A 2 -3.24 32.27 -38.36
C ALA A 2 -1.88 32.05 -37.70
N THR A 3 -1.81 32.26 -36.36
CA THR A 3 -0.60 32.03 -35.57
C THR A 3 -0.77 30.79 -34.72
N PHE A 4 0.25 29.92 -34.69
CA PHE A 4 0.28 28.69 -33.95
C PHE A 4 1.26 28.76 -32.80
N HIS A 5 0.84 28.38 -31.62
CA HIS A 5 1.70 28.10 -30.47
C HIS A 5 2.22 26.68 -30.61
N ILE A 6 3.54 26.48 -30.53
CA ILE A 6 4.16 25.16 -30.67
C ILE A 6 4.76 24.71 -29.33
N ASN A 7 4.49 23.48 -28.96
CA ASN A 7 5.00 22.88 -27.75
C ASN A 7 5.62 21.51 -28.06
N ARG A 8 6.80 21.25 -27.48
CA ARG A 8 7.50 19.96 -27.55
C ARG A 8 7.73 19.44 -26.15
N SER A 9 7.11 18.32 -25.81
CA SER A 9 7.30 17.66 -24.51
C SER A 9 7.13 18.59 -23.29
N GLY A 10 6.12 19.48 -23.33
CA GLY A 10 5.87 20.45 -22.26
C GLY A 10 6.65 21.76 -22.34
N THR A 11 7.62 21.87 -23.27
CA THR A 11 8.39 23.10 -23.48
C THR A 11 7.74 23.93 -24.60
N ASN A 12 7.41 25.20 -24.31
CA ASN A 12 6.89 26.14 -25.31
C ASN A 12 8.03 26.62 -26.21
N LEU A 13 7.92 26.30 -27.51
CA LEU A 13 8.91 26.71 -28.53
C LEU A 13 8.65 28.11 -29.08
N GLY A 14 7.48 28.70 -28.81
CA GLY A 14 7.09 30.01 -29.27
C GLY A 14 5.85 30.04 -30.13
N THR A 15 5.57 31.20 -30.71
CA THR A 15 4.44 31.46 -31.62
C THR A 15 4.96 31.69 -33.03
N PHE A 16 4.40 30.94 -33.99
CA PHE A 16 4.86 30.96 -35.38
C PHE A 16 3.66 31.12 -36.30
N SER A 17 3.88 31.75 -37.46
CA SER A 17 2.89 31.79 -38.55
C SER A 17 2.74 30.39 -39.20
N GLU A 18 1.66 30.19 -39.92
CA GLU A 18 1.41 28.94 -40.64
C GLU A 18 2.56 28.59 -41.62
N ASP A 19 3.09 29.59 -42.34
CA ASP A 19 4.21 29.39 -43.28
C ASP A 19 5.50 29.02 -42.53
N GLU A 20 5.79 29.64 -41.38
CA GLU A 20 6.96 29.32 -40.56
C GLU A 20 6.87 27.92 -39.98
N VAL A 21 5.67 27.45 -39.61
CA VAL A 21 5.47 26.08 -39.14
C VAL A 21 5.70 25.08 -40.29
N ARG A 22 5.21 25.38 -41.49
CA ARG A 22 5.39 24.56 -42.69
C ARG A 22 6.88 24.45 -43.07
N ASP A 23 7.59 25.60 -43.12
CA ASP A 23 9.03 25.60 -43.36
C ASP A 23 9.82 24.92 -42.26
N GLY A 24 9.39 25.06 -41.01
CA GLY A 24 9.95 24.35 -39.86
C GLY A 24 9.80 22.84 -39.91
N LEU A 25 8.68 22.34 -40.42
CA LEU A 25 8.46 20.91 -40.67
C LEU A 25 9.36 20.39 -41.79
N ARG A 26 9.50 21.16 -42.91
CA ARG A 26 10.38 20.79 -44.04
C ARG A 26 11.87 20.81 -43.65
N SER A 27 12.27 21.75 -42.83
CA SER A 27 13.65 21.88 -42.38
C SER A 27 14.03 20.97 -41.19
N GLY A 28 13.07 20.25 -40.62
CA GLY A 28 13.28 19.41 -39.42
C GLY A 28 13.36 20.20 -38.12
N LYS A 29 13.07 21.49 -38.11
CA LYS A 29 12.99 22.31 -36.89
C LYS A 29 11.81 21.88 -36.02
N PHE A 30 10.67 21.55 -36.65
CA PHE A 30 9.50 20.96 -36.02
C PHE A 30 9.30 19.52 -36.52
N VAL A 31 8.71 18.70 -35.66
CA VAL A 31 8.36 17.32 -35.99
C VAL A 31 6.85 17.11 -35.93
N GLY A 32 6.31 16.19 -36.70
CA GLY A 32 4.88 15.96 -36.77
C GLY A 32 4.22 15.61 -35.43
N THR A 33 4.98 15.18 -34.44
CA THR A 33 4.54 14.88 -33.07
C THR A 33 4.53 16.11 -32.14
N ASP A 34 5.10 17.27 -32.56
CA ASP A 34 5.00 18.50 -31.79
C ASP A 34 3.53 18.95 -31.70
N LEU A 35 3.14 19.49 -30.55
CA LEU A 35 1.78 19.96 -30.35
C LEU A 35 1.64 21.38 -30.84
N GLY A 36 0.63 21.63 -31.68
CA GLY A 36 0.24 22.94 -32.14
C GLY A 36 -1.13 23.35 -31.62
N TRP A 37 -1.29 24.61 -31.28
CA TRP A 37 -2.57 25.21 -30.94
C TRP A 37 -2.71 26.59 -31.52
N ARG A 38 -3.90 26.94 -32.05
CA ARG A 38 -4.27 28.28 -32.48
C ARG A 38 -5.60 28.69 -31.86
N GLU A 39 -5.85 29.98 -31.89
CA GLU A 39 -7.14 30.53 -31.45
C GLU A 39 -8.31 29.89 -32.23
N GLY A 40 -9.31 29.37 -31.50
CA GLY A 40 -10.45 28.64 -32.04
C GLY A 40 -10.32 27.11 -31.99
N MET A 41 -9.16 26.55 -31.62
CA MET A 41 -9.02 25.10 -31.40
C MET A 41 -9.38 24.74 -29.95
N ALA A 42 -10.18 23.67 -29.76
CA ALA A 42 -10.63 23.22 -28.45
C ALA A 42 -9.49 22.64 -27.61
N THR A 43 -8.49 22.02 -28.23
CA THR A 43 -7.34 21.35 -27.56
C THR A 43 -6.10 21.44 -28.43
N TRP A 44 -4.93 21.22 -27.79
CA TRP A 44 -3.65 21.04 -28.49
C TRP A 44 -3.69 19.77 -29.34
N GLN A 45 -3.20 19.83 -30.58
CA GLN A 45 -3.15 18.71 -31.52
C GLN A 45 -1.74 18.54 -32.06
N ALA A 46 -1.35 17.30 -32.38
CA ALA A 46 -0.10 17.05 -33.07
C ALA A 46 -0.10 17.73 -34.45
N LEU A 47 1.01 18.32 -34.85
CA LEU A 47 1.12 19.01 -36.16
C LEU A 47 0.73 18.09 -37.32
N ALA A 48 1.04 16.80 -37.24
CA ALA A 48 0.63 15.81 -38.23
C ALA A 48 -0.89 15.58 -38.32
N GLN A 49 -1.67 15.96 -37.29
CA GLN A 49 -3.12 15.81 -37.23
C GLN A 49 -3.86 17.11 -37.65
N ILE A 50 -3.14 18.21 -37.79
CA ILE A 50 -3.70 19.48 -38.24
C ILE A 50 -3.76 19.43 -39.78
N SER A 51 -4.95 19.61 -40.35
CA SER A 51 -5.20 19.44 -41.78
C SER A 51 -4.26 20.26 -42.68
N GLU A 52 -3.87 21.44 -42.22
CA GLU A 52 -2.98 22.38 -42.91
C GLU A 52 -1.53 21.89 -43.03
N PHE A 53 -1.11 20.94 -42.16
CA PHE A 53 0.27 20.41 -42.10
C PHE A 53 0.34 18.90 -42.40
N ALA A 54 -0.79 18.20 -42.54
CA ALA A 54 -0.85 16.76 -42.77
C ALA A 54 -0.11 16.31 -44.02
N GLN A 55 -0.07 17.16 -45.07
CA GLN A 55 0.63 16.87 -46.31
C GLN A 55 2.15 17.00 -46.24
N GLU A 56 2.66 17.83 -45.34
CA GLU A 56 4.10 18.04 -45.12
C GLU A 56 4.72 16.94 -44.22
N THR A 57 3.88 16.23 -43.50
CA THR A 57 4.26 15.10 -42.60
C THR A 57 3.98 13.73 -43.28
N GLY A 58 3.78 13.68 -44.61
CA GLY A 58 3.46 12.46 -45.36
C GLY A 58 4.52 11.35 -45.22
N PRO A 59 4.18 10.08 -45.58
CA PRO A 59 4.97 8.88 -45.30
C PRO A 59 6.32 8.76 -46.02
N GLY A 60 6.86 9.88 -46.55
CA GLY A 60 8.12 9.91 -47.32
C GLY A 60 9.29 10.60 -46.64
N ALA A 61 9.14 11.21 -45.47
CA ALA A 61 10.19 12.00 -44.80
C ALA A 61 10.68 11.43 -43.44
N ALA A 62 10.32 10.19 -43.12
CA ALA A 62 10.91 9.49 -41.99
C ALA A 62 11.87 8.42 -42.50
N SER A 63 13.13 8.81 -42.75
CA SER A 63 14.20 7.82 -42.58
C SER A 63 14.08 7.28 -41.17
N PRO A 64 13.99 5.95 -40.97
CA PRO A 64 13.98 5.42 -39.62
C PRO A 64 15.27 5.92 -38.94
N PRO A 65 15.20 6.38 -37.68
CA PRO A 65 16.42 6.71 -36.94
C PRO A 65 17.35 5.50 -37.00
N PRO A 66 18.68 5.70 -37.10
CA PRO A 66 19.61 4.59 -37.19
C PRO A 66 19.33 3.65 -36.02
N GLN A 67 18.97 2.41 -36.31
CA GLN A 67 18.85 1.37 -35.31
C GLN A 67 20.25 1.18 -34.77
N PHE A 68 20.55 1.74 -33.61
CA PHE A 68 21.66 1.33 -32.81
C PHE A 68 21.39 -0.11 -32.39
N ALA A 69 21.96 -1.05 -33.14
CA ALA A 69 22.00 -2.46 -32.72
C ALA A 69 22.78 -2.47 -31.38
N GLY A 70 22.07 -2.65 -30.30
CA GLY A 70 22.64 -2.73 -28.95
C GLY A 70 22.03 -1.80 -27.90
N GLY A 71 21.03 -1.01 -28.23
CA GLY A 71 20.23 -0.33 -27.19
C GLY A 71 19.37 -1.35 -26.46
N ALA A 72 19.65 -1.57 -25.18
CA ALA A 72 18.69 -2.25 -24.32
C ALA A 72 17.33 -1.57 -24.54
N VAL A 73 16.34 -2.32 -25.00
CA VAL A 73 14.95 -1.92 -24.97
C VAL A 73 14.71 -1.61 -23.49
N ILE A 74 14.66 -0.30 -23.14
CA ILE A 74 14.08 0.08 -21.86
C ILE A 74 12.66 -0.45 -22.01
N PRO A 75 12.24 -1.46 -21.22
CA PRO A 75 10.88 -1.91 -21.30
C PRO A 75 10.06 -0.65 -20.99
N GLU A 76 9.25 -0.22 -21.95
CA GLU A 76 8.15 0.70 -21.68
C GLU A 76 7.55 0.12 -20.41
N ALA A 77 7.60 0.89 -19.30
CA ALA A 77 7.20 0.37 -18.00
C ALA A 77 5.79 -0.14 -18.22
N THR A 78 5.67 -1.45 -18.44
CA THR A 78 4.38 -2.10 -18.63
C THR A 78 3.64 -1.78 -17.36
N VAL A 79 2.69 -0.86 -17.46
CA VAL A 79 1.76 -0.57 -16.37
C VAL A 79 1.08 -1.90 -16.11
N VAL A 80 1.64 -2.66 -15.18
CA VAL A 80 1.08 -3.95 -14.79
C VAL A 80 -0.33 -3.64 -14.31
N PRO A 81 -1.36 -4.13 -15.03
CA PRO A 81 -2.73 -3.84 -14.63
C PRO A 81 -2.89 -4.33 -13.20
N ARG A 82 -3.37 -3.48 -12.30
CA ARG A 82 -3.63 -3.85 -10.91
C ARG A 82 -4.85 -4.77 -10.88
N SER A 83 -4.63 -6.04 -11.18
CA SER A 83 -5.66 -7.08 -11.28
C SER A 83 -6.35 -7.35 -9.95
N GLY A 84 -5.71 -7.00 -8.84
CA GLY A 84 -6.16 -7.31 -7.50
C GLY A 84 -5.48 -8.55 -6.93
N LEU A 85 -5.71 -8.78 -5.63
CA LEU A 85 -5.30 -10.00 -4.95
C LEU A 85 -6.33 -11.11 -5.18
N PRO A 86 -5.97 -12.40 -5.02
CA PRO A 86 -6.92 -13.51 -5.14
C PRO A 86 -8.17 -13.36 -4.27
N TRP A 87 -8.07 -12.68 -3.13
CA TRP A 87 -9.19 -12.34 -2.25
C TRP A 87 -10.25 -11.45 -2.91
N ASP A 88 -9.84 -10.54 -3.78
CA ASP A 88 -10.75 -9.66 -4.49
C ASP A 88 -11.68 -10.44 -5.44
N ASP A 89 -11.28 -11.66 -5.85
CA ASP A 89 -12.03 -12.57 -6.75
C ASP A 89 -12.66 -13.77 -6.01
N ARG A 90 -12.79 -13.70 -4.66
CA ARG A 90 -13.24 -14.82 -3.84
C ARG A 90 -14.64 -15.35 -4.18
N GLN A 91 -15.48 -14.53 -4.80
CA GLN A 91 -16.81 -14.97 -5.25
C GLN A 91 -16.74 -15.99 -6.39
N GLN A 92 -15.68 -15.90 -7.22
CA GLN A 92 -15.44 -16.84 -8.32
C GLN A 92 -14.57 -18.02 -7.89
N LYS A 93 -13.53 -17.76 -7.11
CA LYS A 93 -12.54 -18.75 -6.67
C LYS A 93 -12.99 -19.57 -5.44
N GLY A 94 -13.97 -19.06 -4.71
CA GLY A 94 -14.36 -19.59 -3.40
C GLY A 94 -13.56 -18.97 -2.26
N PHE A 95 -14.21 -18.88 -1.09
CA PHE A 95 -13.67 -18.17 0.10
C PHE A 95 -12.32 -18.71 0.56
N PHE A 96 -12.22 -20.01 0.78
CA PHE A 96 -11.00 -20.63 1.33
C PHE A 96 -9.83 -20.59 0.33
N THR A 97 -10.10 -20.88 -0.93
CA THR A 97 -9.08 -20.83 -2.00
C THR A 97 -8.50 -19.44 -2.10
N ALA A 98 -9.36 -18.42 -2.23
CA ALA A 98 -8.95 -17.02 -2.33
C ALA A 98 -8.17 -16.55 -1.09
N PHE A 99 -8.60 -16.99 0.12
CA PHE A 99 -7.91 -16.66 1.37
C PHE A 99 -6.49 -17.25 1.39
N ILE A 100 -6.34 -18.54 1.09
CA ILE A 100 -5.04 -19.23 1.12
C ILE A 100 -4.11 -18.69 0.02
N GLU A 101 -4.60 -18.48 -1.20
CA GLU A 101 -3.79 -17.90 -2.29
C GLU A 101 -3.29 -16.50 -1.94
N THR A 102 -4.16 -15.66 -1.34
CA THR A 102 -3.77 -14.31 -0.89
C THR A 102 -2.75 -14.37 0.23
N LEU A 103 -2.98 -15.23 1.23
CA LEU A 103 -2.03 -15.48 2.31
C LEU A 103 -0.67 -15.90 1.77
N GLN A 104 -0.65 -16.84 0.85
CA GLN A 104 0.58 -17.34 0.25
C GLN A 104 1.36 -16.25 -0.48
N ILE A 105 0.72 -15.49 -1.38
CA ILE A 105 1.41 -14.44 -2.15
C ILE A 105 1.90 -13.31 -1.25
N VAL A 106 1.11 -12.89 -0.24
CA VAL A 106 1.49 -11.81 0.69
C VAL A 106 2.67 -12.23 1.57
N LEU A 107 2.70 -13.49 2.05
CA LEU A 107 3.78 -13.97 2.91
C LEU A 107 5.06 -14.32 2.15
N THR A 108 4.96 -14.83 0.93
CA THR A 108 6.14 -15.34 0.19
C THR A 108 6.66 -14.37 -0.87
N ARG A 109 5.79 -13.56 -1.47
CA ARG A 109 6.11 -12.61 -2.54
C ARG A 109 5.44 -11.26 -2.34
N PRO A 110 5.72 -10.55 -1.20
CA PRO A 110 5.02 -9.33 -0.85
C PRO A 110 5.17 -8.22 -1.89
N ALA A 111 6.32 -8.12 -2.54
CA ALA A 111 6.54 -7.13 -3.59
C ALA A 111 5.59 -7.31 -4.77
N GLU A 112 5.36 -8.55 -5.22
CA GLU A 112 4.42 -8.89 -6.29
C GLU A 112 2.98 -8.63 -5.83
N ALA A 113 2.61 -9.14 -4.65
CA ALA A 113 1.28 -8.97 -4.08
C ALA A 113 0.83 -7.51 -4.08
N PHE A 114 1.65 -6.61 -3.55
CA PHE A 114 1.29 -5.19 -3.43
C PHE A 114 1.50 -4.38 -4.71
N THR A 115 2.20 -4.91 -5.69
CA THR A 115 2.25 -4.32 -7.04
C THR A 115 0.93 -4.55 -7.78
N VAL A 116 0.33 -5.74 -7.66
CA VAL A 116 -0.95 -6.06 -8.32
C VAL A 116 -2.20 -5.69 -7.50
N MET A 117 -2.06 -5.41 -6.21
CA MET A 117 -3.15 -5.06 -5.31
C MET A 117 -3.95 -3.85 -5.83
N LYS A 118 -5.28 -3.93 -5.84
CA LYS A 118 -6.17 -2.79 -6.12
C LYS A 118 -5.95 -1.69 -5.06
N ARG A 119 -5.82 -0.45 -5.49
CA ARG A 119 -5.66 0.72 -4.59
C ARG A 119 -6.98 1.24 -4.06
N GLU A 120 -8.05 0.99 -4.82
CA GLU A 120 -9.40 1.47 -4.59
C GLU A 120 -10.38 0.29 -4.61
N GLY A 121 -11.60 0.50 -4.13
CA GLY A 121 -12.65 -0.53 -4.06
C GLY A 121 -13.26 -0.65 -2.66
N GLY A 122 -12.95 0.31 -1.76
CA GLY A 122 -13.49 0.40 -0.41
C GLY A 122 -12.74 -0.44 0.62
N PHE A 123 -13.10 -0.19 1.87
CA PHE A 123 -12.47 -0.80 3.04
C PHE A 123 -13.00 -2.21 3.35
N GLY A 124 -14.19 -2.58 2.87
CA GLY A 124 -14.89 -3.79 3.30
C GLY A 124 -14.11 -5.07 3.01
N GLU A 125 -13.63 -5.21 1.77
CA GLU A 125 -12.92 -6.42 1.34
C GLU A 125 -11.63 -6.68 2.12
N PRO A 126 -10.69 -5.70 2.21
CA PRO A 126 -9.48 -5.88 3.00
C PRO A 126 -9.77 -6.04 4.50
N LEU A 127 -10.82 -5.37 5.01
CA LEU A 127 -11.21 -5.47 6.41
C LEU A 127 -11.68 -6.88 6.77
N ILE A 128 -12.54 -7.50 5.96
CA ILE A 128 -13.00 -8.88 6.18
C ILE A 128 -11.80 -9.83 6.19
N TYR A 129 -10.87 -9.67 5.25
CA TYR A 129 -9.65 -10.48 5.21
C TYR A 129 -8.81 -10.33 6.49
N ALA A 130 -8.59 -9.10 6.94
CA ALA A 130 -7.84 -8.81 8.16
C ALA A 130 -8.52 -9.38 9.41
N VAL A 131 -9.85 -9.24 9.50
CA VAL A 131 -10.62 -9.77 10.64
C VAL A 131 -10.57 -11.28 10.66
N VAL A 132 -10.73 -11.95 9.53
CA VAL A 132 -10.68 -13.43 9.47
C VAL A 132 -9.30 -13.94 9.89
N GLY A 133 -8.23 -13.52 9.19
CA GLY A 133 -6.88 -14.01 9.48
C GLY A 133 -6.36 -13.57 10.84
N GLY A 134 -6.59 -12.31 11.19
CA GLY A 134 -6.17 -11.75 12.48
C GLY A 134 -6.92 -12.37 13.67
N SER A 135 -8.23 -12.59 13.57
CA SER A 135 -9.01 -13.21 14.66
C SER A 135 -8.62 -14.67 14.88
N VAL A 136 -8.42 -15.43 13.81
CA VAL A 136 -7.95 -16.82 13.93
C VAL A 136 -6.62 -16.87 14.68
N GLY A 137 -5.66 -16.05 14.28
CA GLY A 137 -4.36 -15.97 14.93
C GLY A 137 -4.45 -15.51 16.39
N ALA A 138 -5.21 -14.45 16.67
CA ALA A 138 -5.37 -13.91 18.02
C ALA A 138 -6.06 -14.91 18.96
N ILE A 139 -7.14 -15.56 18.51
CA ILE A 139 -7.86 -16.56 19.33
C ILE A 139 -6.97 -17.75 19.64
N VAL A 140 -6.27 -18.29 18.65
CA VAL A 140 -5.38 -19.45 18.87
C VAL A 140 -4.20 -19.09 19.75
N SER A 141 -3.57 -17.92 19.54
CA SER A 141 -2.50 -17.42 20.42
C SER A 141 -2.98 -17.24 21.87
N PHE A 142 -4.21 -16.74 22.03
CA PHE A 142 -4.82 -16.61 23.35
C PHE A 142 -5.11 -17.97 24.00
N LEU A 143 -5.60 -18.96 23.25
CA LEU A 143 -5.81 -20.32 23.76
C LEU A 143 -4.49 -20.98 24.21
N PHE A 144 -3.40 -20.78 23.44
CA PHE A 144 -2.07 -21.21 23.89
C PHE A 144 -1.64 -20.52 25.17
N SER A 145 -1.86 -19.20 25.27
CA SER A 145 -1.56 -18.44 26.48
C SER A 145 -2.33 -19.01 27.70
N LEU A 146 -3.61 -19.29 27.55
CA LEU A 146 -4.41 -19.93 28.60
C LEU A 146 -3.85 -21.29 29.01
N LEU A 147 -3.48 -22.11 28.02
CA LEU A 147 -2.92 -23.45 28.27
C LEU A 147 -1.61 -23.32 29.09
N PHE A 148 -0.68 -22.49 28.67
CA PHE A 148 0.59 -22.30 29.39
C PHE A 148 0.40 -21.70 30.79
N HIS A 149 -0.51 -20.73 30.94
CA HIS A 149 -0.81 -20.15 32.25
C HIS A 149 -1.49 -21.16 33.18
N SER A 150 -2.34 -22.08 32.64
CA SER A 150 -2.96 -23.11 33.45
C SER A 150 -1.92 -24.04 34.08
N PHE A 151 -0.89 -24.44 33.34
CA PHE A 151 0.20 -25.24 33.91
C PHE A 151 0.92 -24.51 35.08
N GLY A 152 1.15 -23.21 34.98
CA GLY A 152 1.76 -22.40 36.07
C GLY A 152 0.86 -22.27 37.30
N MET A 153 -0.45 -22.24 37.11
CA MET A 153 -1.42 -22.14 38.23
C MET A 153 -1.55 -23.41 39.06
N PHE A 154 -1.43 -24.60 38.46
CA PHE A 154 -1.45 -25.86 39.19
C PHE A 154 -0.29 -25.99 40.17
N THR A 155 0.79 -25.20 39.97
CA THR A 155 2.01 -25.26 40.79
C THR A 155 2.04 -24.24 41.93
N ASN A 156 1.23 -23.15 41.93
CA ASN A 156 1.47 -22.04 42.83
C ASN A 156 0.24 -21.26 43.38
N GLN A 157 -1.00 -21.69 43.22
CA GLN A 157 -2.15 -20.90 43.70
C GLN A 157 -2.98 -21.54 44.82
N ARG A 158 -3.29 -20.67 45.82
CA ARG A 158 -4.13 -21.02 46.97
C ARG A 158 -5.65 -21.19 46.65
N ASN A 159 -6.11 -20.69 45.47
CA ASN A 159 -7.50 -20.77 45.04
C ASN A 159 -7.64 -21.02 43.52
N PRO A 160 -7.41 -22.24 43.05
CA PRO A 160 -7.44 -22.57 41.64
C PRO A 160 -8.83 -22.42 40.99
N LEU A 161 -9.93 -22.69 41.74
CA LEU A 161 -11.29 -22.57 41.22
C LEU A 161 -11.70 -21.15 40.89
N GLY A 162 -11.35 -20.15 41.70
CA GLY A 162 -11.63 -18.76 41.46
C GLY A 162 -10.83 -18.22 40.28
N ALA A 163 -9.57 -18.63 40.14
CA ALA A 163 -8.74 -18.27 39.00
C ALA A 163 -9.28 -18.89 37.69
N MET A 164 -9.72 -20.14 37.70
CA MET A 164 -10.32 -20.77 36.52
C MET A 164 -11.64 -20.09 36.11
N ALA A 165 -12.49 -19.70 37.06
CA ALA A 165 -13.74 -19.01 36.76
C ALA A 165 -13.48 -17.63 36.15
N GLY A 166 -12.53 -16.84 36.68
CA GLY A 166 -12.16 -15.55 36.15
C GLY A 166 -11.54 -15.63 34.72
N MET A 167 -10.74 -16.67 34.48
CA MET A 167 -10.20 -16.94 33.14
C MET A 167 -11.29 -17.32 32.15
N GLY A 168 -12.28 -18.12 32.54
CA GLY A 168 -13.39 -18.53 31.67
C GLY A 168 -14.20 -17.34 31.17
N ILE A 169 -14.59 -16.42 32.05
CA ILE A 169 -15.34 -15.21 31.69
C ILE A 169 -14.49 -14.28 30.83
N GLY A 170 -13.22 -14.07 31.18
CA GLY A 170 -12.29 -13.26 30.39
C GLY A 170 -12.05 -13.82 28.99
N SER A 171 -12.00 -15.14 28.84
CA SER A 171 -11.81 -15.83 27.55
C SER A 171 -12.98 -15.58 26.59
N ILE A 172 -14.21 -15.70 27.07
CA ILE A 172 -15.41 -15.48 26.26
C ILE A 172 -15.43 -14.02 25.80
N GLY A 173 -15.17 -13.06 26.72
CA GLY A 173 -15.08 -11.64 26.37
C GLY A 173 -14.01 -11.37 25.30
N PHE A 174 -12.82 -11.96 25.42
CA PHE A 174 -11.76 -11.80 24.45
C PHE A 174 -12.13 -12.34 23.06
N ILE A 175 -12.70 -13.53 22.97
CA ILE A 175 -13.10 -14.16 21.70
C ILE A 175 -14.13 -13.29 20.97
N ILE A 176 -15.10 -12.73 21.70
CA ILE A 176 -16.15 -11.87 21.11
C ILE A 176 -15.58 -10.50 20.71
N LEU A 177 -14.70 -9.92 21.52
CA LEU A 177 -14.19 -8.57 21.29
C LEU A 177 -12.99 -8.52 20.37
N ALA A 178 -12.25 -9.63 20.16
CA ALA A 178 -11.07 -9.67 19.31
C ALA A 178 -11.33 -9.14 17.88
N PRO A 179 -12.38 -9.58 17.17
CA PRO A 179 -12.67 -9.05 15.83
C PRO A 179 -12.91 -7.53 15.83
N LEU A 180 -13.65 -7.03 16.82
CA LEU A 180 -13.91 -5.59 16.97
C LEU A 180 -12.64 -4.81 17.27
N ALA A 181 -11.80 -5.33 18.15
CA ALA A 181 -10.52 -4.73 18.48
C ALA A 181 -9.59 -4.66 17.25
N ILE A 182 -9.55 -5.71 16.43
CA ILE A 182 -8.79 -5.72 15.17
C ILE A 182 -9.24 -4.59 14.26
N VAL A 183 -10.55 -4.40 14.08
CA VAL A 183 -11.10 -3.32 13.26
C VAL A 183 -10.62 -1.96 13.76
N ILE A 184 -10.81 -1.68 15.04
CA ILE A 184 -10.47 -0.38 15.65
C ILE A 184 -8.97 -0.11 15.55
N VAL A 185 -8.14 -1.10 15.96
CA VAL A 185 -6.69 -0.97 15.94
C VAL A 185 -6.17 -0.79 14.53
N LEU A 186 -6.72 -1.54 13.55
CA LEU A 186 -6.31 -1.43 12.16
C LEU A 186 -6.52 -0.02 11.59
N PHE A 187 -7.69 0.60 11.85
CA PHE A 187 -7.95 1.98 11.42
C PHE A 187 -7.01 2.98 12.09
N ILE A 188 -6.77 2.84 13.40
CA ILE A 188 -5.86 3.73 14.14
C ILE A 188 -4.44 3.61 13.58
N VAL A 189 -3.92 2.39 13.45
CA VAL A 189 -2.56 2.15 12.96
C VAL A 189 -2.42 2.60 11.51
N ALA A 190 -3.42 2.34 10.66
CA ALA A 190 -3.42 2.81 9.28
C ALA A 190 -3.39 4.34 9.21
N GLY A 191 -4.14 5.03 10.08
CA GLY A 191 -4.11 6.49 10.18
C GLY A 191 -2.73 7.01 10.57
N ILE A 192 -2.11 6.44 11.61
CA ILE A 192 -0.78 6.82 12.06
C ILE A 192 0.26 6.58 10.96
N VAL A 193 0.26 5.40 10.33
CA VAL A 193 1.19 5.06 9.25
C VAL A 193 1.01 5.99 8.06
N HIS A 194 -0.24 6.29 7.67
CA HIS A 194 -0.51 7.21 6.56
C HIS A 194 -0.02 8.63 6.85
N LEU A 195 -0.24 9.13 8.08
CA LEU A 195 0.30 10.42 8.52
C LEU A 195 1.84 10.44 8.49
N CYS A 196 2.48 9.36 8.97
CA CYS A 196 3.94 9.23 8.87
C CYS A 196 4.41 9.23 7.41
N LEU A 197 3.70 8.53 6.50
CA LEU A 197 3.98 8.56 5.06
C LEU A 197 3.84 9.98 4.48
N MET A 198 2.83 10.74 4.90
CA MET A 198 2.67 12.14 4.48
C MET A 198 3.85 13.00 4.94
N ILE A 199 4.29 12.85 6.19
CA ILE A 199 5.41 13.61 6.76
C ILE A 199 6.72 13.34 6.01
N VAL A 200 6.97 12.07 5.63
CA VAL A 200 8.21 11.71 4.89
C VAL A 200 8.10 11.91 3.38
N GLY A 201 6.96 12.44 2.90
CA GLY A 201 6.71 12.65 1.46
C GLY A 201 6.59 11.35 0.66
N GLY A 202 6.08 10.28 1.28
CA GLY A 202 5.88 8.98 0.66
C GLY A 202 4.41 8.63 0.38
N ALA A 203 3.45 9.47 0.78
CA ALA A 203 2.02 9.22 0.61
C ALA A 203 1.54 9.66 -0.80
N ASN A 204 1.95 8.93 -1.83
CA ASN A 204 1.57 9.22 -3.22
C ASN A 204 0.16 8.71 -3.59
N GLN A 205 -0.46 7.95 -2.71
CA GLN A 205 -1.79 7.34 -2.90
C GLN A 205 -2.69 7.67 -1.71
N SER A 206 -4.00 7.37 -1.85
CA SER A 206 -5.01 7.62 -0.83
C SER A 206 -4.78 6.85 0.48
N PHE A 207 -5.45 7.28 1.53
CA PHE A 207 -5.52 6.55 2.82
C PHE A 207 -6.01 5.11 2.64
N GLU A 208 -6.96 4.88 1.72
CA GLU A 208 -7.46 3.55 1.41
C GLU A 208 -6.33 2.60 0.98
N THR A 209 -5.40 3.07 0.16
CA THR A 209 -4.24 2.26 -0.25
C THR A 209 -3.40 1.83 0.94
N THR A 210 -3.10 2.74 1.89
CA THR A 210 -2.39 2.41 3.13
C THR A 210 -3.15 1.39 3.95
N PHE A 211 -4.46 1.61 4.14
CA PHE A 211 -5.33 0.70 4.88
C PHE A 211 -5.33 -0.70 4.27
N ARG A 212 -5.47 -0.82 2.95
CA ARG A 212 -5.47 -2.11 2.24
C ARG A 212 -4.15 -2.87 2.45
N VAL A 213 -3.01 -2.19 2.38
CA VAL A 213 -1.70 -2.80 2.66
C VAL A 213 -1.66 -3.38 4.07
N LEU A 214 -2.03 -2.58 5.09
CA LEU A 214 -2.00 -3.03 6.48
C LEU A 214 -3.01 -4.15 6.74
N ALA A 215 -4.19 -4.06 6.15
CA ALA A 215 -5.24 -5.08 6.29
C ALA A 215 -4.82 -6.45 5.74
N PHE A 216 -4.28 -6.47 4.52
CA PHE A 216 -3.78 -7.73 3.92
C PHE A 216 -2.55 -8.26 4.66
N THR A 217 -1.67 -7.38 5.13
CA THR A 217 -0.54 -7.78 5.99
C THR A 217 -1.04 -8.39 7.30
N GLN A 218 -1.94 -7.70 8.01
CA GLN A 218 -2.49 -8.16 9.30
C GLN A 218 -3.20 -9.52 9.17
N GLY A 219 -4.05 -9.68 8.15
CA GLY A 219 -4.75 -10.93 7.91
C GLY A 219 -3.81 -12.09 7.58
N SER A 220 -2.75 -11.83 6.82
CA SER A 220 -1.78 -12.86 6.44
C SER A 220 -0.82 -13.21 7.58
N THR A 221 -0.23 -12.20 8.24
CA THR A 221 0.72 -12.44 9.34
C THR A 221 0.03 -12.93 10.61
N GLY A 222 -1.25 -12.57 10.81
CA GLY A 222 -2.05 -13.09 11.92
C GLY A 222 -2.09 -14.61 11.96
N VAL A 223 -2.14 -15.26 10.81
CA VAL A 223 -2.13 -16.72 10.72
C VAL A 223 -0.81 -17.35 11.21
N LEU A 224 0.30 -16.64 11.17
CA LEU A 224 1.58 -17.12 11.71
C LEU A 224 1.53 -17.32 13.23
N GLN A 225 0.62 -16.66 13.93
CA GLN A 225 0.40 -16.86 15.37
C GLN A 225 -0.13 -18.26 15.74
N LEU A 226 -0.55 -19.06 14.74
CA LEU A 226 -0.86 -20.49 14.93
C LEU A 226 0.38 -21.30 15.33
N ILE A 227 1.58 -20.80 15.09
CA ILE A 227 2.82 -21.45 15.51
C ILE A 227 3.02 -21.19 17.01
N PRO A 228 3.01 -22.24 17.86
CA PRO A 228 3.16 -22.06 19.29
C PRO A 228 4.48 -21.40 19.65
N VAL A 229 4.48 -20.59 20.72
CA VAL A 229 5.64 -19.94 21.34
C VAL A 229 6.28 -18.84 20.46
N CYS A 230 6.66 -19.12 19.24
CA CYS A 230 7.42 -18.18 18.39
C CYS A 230 6.55 -17.45 17.33
N GLY A 231 5.33 -17.92 17.06
CA GLY A 231 4.47 -17.39 16.02
C GLY A 231 4.18 -15.90 16.13
N GLY A 232 3.96 -15.40 17.34
CA GLY A 232 3.74 -13.97 17.58
C GLY A 232 4.97 -13.10 17.22
N VAL A 233 6.17 -13.57 17.54
CA VAL A 233 7.42 -12.86 17.19
C VAL A 233 7.64 -12.89 15.68
N ILE A 234 7.44 -14.06 15.06
CA ILE A 234 7.55 -14.22 13.60
C ILE A 234 6.54 -13.30 12.89
N ALA A 235 5.28 -13.30 13.33
CA ALA A 235 4.24 -12.44 12.78
C ALA A 235 4.58 -10.96 12.90
N ALA A 236 5.12 -10.51 14.04
CA ALA A 236 5.50 -9.13 14.26
C ALA A 236 6.67 -8.71 13.35
N VAL A 237 7.76 -9.49 13.34
CA VAL A 237 8.95 -9.16 12.54
C VAL A 237 8.62 -9.20 11.06
N TRP A 238 7.96 -10.28 10.59
CA TRP A 238 7.61 -10.43 9.19
C TRP A 238 6.57 -9.38 8.76
N GLY A 239 5.61 -9.06 9.63
CA GLY A 239 4.63 -8.00 9.38
C GLY A 239 5.26 -6.63 9.13
N ILE A 240 6.31 -6.26 9.87
CA ILE A 240 7.08 -5.03 9.62
C ILE A 240 7.70 -5.05 8.23
N VAL A 241 8.35 -6.16 7.85
CA VAL A 241 8.99 -6.31 6.52
C VAL A 241 7.95 -6.21 5.41
N VAL A 242 6.84 -6.94 5.54
CA VAL A 242 5.74 -6.95 4.57
C VAL A 242 5.10 -5.56 4.43
N ASN A 243 4.90 -4.84 5.54
CA ASN A 243 4.38 -3.47 5.52
C ASN A 243 5.34 -2.51 4.81
N CYS A 244 6.65 -2.57 5.09
CA CYS A 244 7.64 -1.72 4.42
C CYS A 244 7.64 -1.95 2.89
N ILE A 245 7.66 -3.21 2.46
CA ILE A 245 7.62 -3.57 1.04
C ILE A 245 6.27 -3.18 0.43
N GLY A 246 5.18 -3.49 1.12
CA GLY A 246 3.81 -3.24 0.66
C GLY A 246 3.52 -1.76 0.45
N LEU A 247 3.90 -0.92 1.41
CA LEU A 247 3.71 0.53 1.31
C LEU A 247 4.56 1.13 0.19
N ALA A 248 5.82 0.69 0.05
CA ALA A 248 6.69 1.16 -1.04
C ALA A 248 6.08 0.84 -2.41
N ARG A 249 5.57 -0.39 -2.61
CA ARG A 249 4.98 -0.84 -3.88
C ARG A 249 3.59 -0.26 -4.14
N ALA A 250 2.75 -0.19 -3.12
CA ALA A 250 1.39 0.32 -3.26
C ALA A 250 1.36 1.83 -3.51
N HIS A 251 2.19 2.60 -2.79
CA HIS A 251 2.32 4.04 -2.95
C HIS A 251 3.28 4.47 -4.07
N GLU A 252 3.98 3.52 -4.71
CA GLU A 252 5.01 3.82 -5.73
C GLU A 252 6.03 4.85 -5.20
N THR A 253 6.47 4.61 -3.97
CA THR A 253 7.43 5.47 -3.29
C THR A 253 8.74 4.75 -3.03
N ASP A 254 9.77 5.52 -2.69
CA ASP A 254 11.06 4.94 -2.33
C ASP A 254 10.96 4.06 -1.08
N THR A 255 11.64 2.91 -1.11
CA THR A 255 11.64 1.95 0.00
C THR A 255 12.14 2.58 1.31
N GLY A 256 13.12 3.51 1.23
CA GLY A 256 13.64 4.21 2.41
C GLY A 256 12.57 5.07 3.10
N ARG A 257 11.72 5.76 2.33
CA ARG A 257 10.60 6.55 2.86
C ARG A 257 9.55 5.64 3.50
N ALA A 258 9.22 4.51 2.87
CA ALA A 258 8.28 3.55 3.44
C ALA A 258 8.81 2.95 4.77
N VAL A 259 10.08 2.55 4.82
CA VAL A 259 10.73 2.06 6.03
C VAL A 259 10.73 3.12 7.13
N LEU A 260 11.11 4.36 6.81
CA LEU A 260 11.13 5.47 7.78
C LEU A 260 9.74 5.72 8.36
N ALA A 261 8.69 5.73 7.52
CA ALA A 261 7.32 5.90 7.97
C ALA A 261 6.87 4.79 8.92
N VAL A 262 7.18 3.52 8.60
CA VAL A 262 6.85 2.37 9.44
C VAL A 262 7.61 2.43 10.78
N VAL A 263 8.90 2.76 10.77
CA VAL A 263 9.71 2.89 11.99
C VAL A 263 9.18 4.00 12.89
N VAL A 264 8.88 5.17 12.33
CA VAL A 264 8.28 6.29 13.10
C VAL A 264 6.92 5.90 13.67
N ALA A 265 6.07 5.25 12.88
CA ALA A 265 4.78 4.76 13.37
C ALA A 265 4.93 3.73 14.50
N LEU A 266 5.91 2.82 14.42
CA LEU A 266 6.22 1.87 15.49
C LEU A 266 6.68 2.58 16.77
N VAL A 267 7.54 3.59 16.66
CA VAL A 267 7.97 4.39 17.83
C VAL A 267 6.78 5.09 18.48
N ILE A 268 5.85 5.63 17.69
CA ILE A 268 4.64 6.27 18.21
C ILE A 268 3.71 5.24 18.87
N CYS A 269 3.43 4.12 18.19
CA CYS A 269 2.49 3.11 18.67
C CYS A 269 3.00 2.32 19.87
N CYS A 270 4.30 2.05 19.97
CA CYS A 270 4.90 1.30 21.08
C CYS A 270 5.40 2.23 22.18
N GLY A 271 6.05 3.35 21.82
CA GLY A 271 6.61 4.31 22.77
C GLY A 271 5.54 5.10 23.52
N GLY A 272 4.47 5.51 22.83
CA GLY A 272 3.38 6.28 23.44
C GLY A 272 2.74 5.58 24.66
N PRO A 273 2.26 4.34 24.53
CA PRO A 273 1.70 3.58 25.66
C PRO A 273 2.70 3.33 26.78
N ILE A 274 3.97 3.09 26.48
CA ILE A 274 5.02 2.89 27.51
C ILE A 274 5.22 4.17 28.32
N ILE A 275 5.35 5.31 27.64
CA ILE A 275 5.49 6.62 28.30
C ILE A 275 4.25 6.92 29.16
N LEU A 276 3.04 6.67 28.62
CA LEU A 276 1.80 6.86 29.36
C LEU A 276 1.75 5.98 30.62
N MET A 277 2.12 4.71 30.54
CA MET A 277 2.19 3.81 31.70
C MET A 277 3.21 4.30 32.74
N MET A 278 4.37 4.80 32.31
CA MET A 278 5.36 5.37 33.22
C MET A 278 4.79 6.60 33.92
N VAL A 279 4.21 7.55 33.23
CA VAL A 279 3.65 8.78 33.79
C VAL A 279 2.51 8.48 34.77
N VAL A 280 1.58 7.58 34.39
CA VAL A 280 0.48 7.18 35.30
C VAL A 280 0.98 6.38 36.47
N GLY A 281 1.93 5.45 36.27
CA GLY A 281 2.52 4.64 37.34
C GLY A 281 3.29 5.49 38.36
N PHE A 282 4.14 6.41 37.90
CA PHE A 282 4.85 7.34 38.82
C PHE A 282 3.89 8.32 39.51
N GLY A 283 2.85 8.80 38.78
CA GLY A 283 1.82 9.65 39.40
C GLY A 283 1.06 8.92 40.51
N ALA A 284 0.60 7.70 40.26
CA ALA A 284 -0.10 6.89 41.26
C ALA A 284 0.79 6.56 42.46
N TRP A 285 2.07 6.27 42.23
CA TRP A 285 3.04 6.01 43.31
C TRP A 285 3.30 7.26 44.17
N GLY A 286 3.39 8.42 43.55
CA GLY A 286 3.55 9.71 44.24
C GLY A 286 2.34 10.06 45.12
N PHE A 287 1.11 9.77 44.64
CA PHE A 287 -0.10 10.00 45.47
C PHE A 287 -0.27 8.98 46.60
N ALA A 288 0.29 7.78 46.50
CA ALA A 288 0.19 6.75 47.54
C ALA A 288 1.19 6.96 48.69
N HIS A 289 2.18 7.84 48.53
CA HIS A 289 3.24 8.12 49.51
C HIS A 289 3.20 9.54 50.14
N HIS A 290 2.15 10.30 49.84
CA HIS A 290 1.77 11.54 50.52
C HIS A 290 0.46 11.35 51.28
#